data_873bf1554083962051618ed43d194843
#
_entry.id   873bf1554083962051618ed43d194843
#
_cell.length_a   1.000
_cell.length_b   1.000
_cell.length_c   1.000
_cell.angle_alpha   90.00
_cell.angle_beta   90.00
_cell.angle_gamma   90.00
#
_symmetry.space_group_name_H-M   'P 1'
#
loop_
_entity.id
_entity.type
_entity.pdbx_description
1 polymer ?
#
loop_
_entity_poly.entity_id
_entity_poly.type
_entity_poly.pdbx_seq_one_letter_code
_entity_poly.pdbx_strand_id
1 'polypeptide(L)'
;MMKGLPWRRHSASKAAACSRRKARLLEQIGCVAVMPLASLIGSGMGILNPWNLSLIIEQATVPVLVDAGVGTASDAAIAMELGCDGVLMNTAIAGARDPVRMARAMRLAVEAGREAYLAGRIPKRFAASPSSPMAGRIA
;
A
#
# COMPACT_ATOMS: atom_id res chain seq x y z
N MET A 1 46.27 3.30 7.61
CA MET A 1 45.73 4.57 7.13
C MET A 1 44.38 4.29 6.45
N MET A 2 43.31 4.16 7.26
CA MET A 2 41.94 3.86 6.77
C MET A 2 41.26 5.18 6.39
N LYS A 3 41.04 5.37 5.07
CA LYS A 3 40.28 6.51 4.57
C LYS A 3 38.81 6.24 4.88
N GLY A 4 38.22 7.10 5.73
CA GLY A 4 36.81 7.05 6.11
C GLY A 4 35.94 7.18 4.88
N LEU A 5 35.01 6.23 4.70
CA LEU A 5 33.88 6.38 3.78
C LEU A 5 33.05 7.56 4.27
N PRO A 6 32.72 8.51 3.40
CA PRO A 6 31.81 9.59 3.76
C PRO A 6 30.44 8.94 4.04
N TRP A 7 29.92 9.14 5.23
CA TRP A 7 28.52 8.87 5.58
C TRP A 7 27.64 9.70 4.64
N ARG A 8 27.29 9.11 3.49
CA ARG A 8 26.16 9.63 2.75
C ARG A 8 24.96 9.45 3.65
N ARG A 9 24.53 10.54 4.26
CA ARG A 9 23.21 10.64 4.85
C ARG A 9 22.23 10.40 3.68
N HIS A 10 21.83 9.17 3.48
CA HIS A 10 20.64 8.88 2.70
C HIS A 10 19.51 9.40 3.57
N SER A 11 19.24 10.70 3.46
CA SER A 11 17.93 11.18 3.83
C SER A 11 17.00 10.30 3.02
N ALA A 12 16.25 9.43 3.68
CA ALA A 12 15.10 8.82 3.07
C ALA A 12 14.22 10.00 2.65
N SER A 13 14.47 10.51 1.44
CA SER A 13 13.72 11.62 0.92
C SER A 13 12.33 11.08 0.74
N LYS A 14 11.41 11.53 1.57
CA LYS A 14 9.97 11.33 1.45
C LYS A 14 9.54 12.00 0.16
N ALA A 15 9.87 11.37 -0.96
CA ALA A 15 9.48 11.90 -2.23
C ALA A 15 8.12 11.30 -2.56
N ALA A 16 7.09 12.14 -2.43
CA ALA A 16 5.76 11.85 -2.86
C ALA A 16 5.78 11.49 -4.35
N ALA A 17 5.84 10.19 -4.65
CA ALA A 17 5.80 9.68 -6.01
C ALA A 17 4.35 9.73 -6.51
N CYS A 18 3.91 10.89 -7.01
CA CYS A 18 2.59 11.02 -7.64
C CYS A 18 2.50 10.27 -8.97
N SER A 19 3.60 9.70 -9.48
CA SER A 19 3.61 8.97 -10.74
C SER A 19 4.71 7.91 -10.80
N ARG A 20 4.48 6.89 -11.60
CA ARG A 20 5.43 5.83 -11.93
C ARG A 20 6.81 6.35 -12.36
N ARG A 21 6.85 7.39 -13.21
CA ARG A 21 8.10 8.00 -13.68
C ARG A 21 8.92 8.58 -12.53
N LYS A 22 8.26 9.26 -11.59
CA LYS A 22 8.93 9.84 -10.42
C LYS A 22 9.46 8.74 -9.50
N ALA A 23 8.70 7.66 -9.27
CA ALA A 23 9.15 6.53 -8.48
C ALA A 23 10.47 5.95 -9.02
N ARG A 24 10.55 5.66 -10.32
CA ARG A 24 11.77 5.18 -10.96
C ARG A 24 12.95 6.15 -10.85
N LEU A 25 12.72 7.44 -11.01
CA LEU A 25 13.78 8.45 -10.84
C LEU A 25 14.32 8.45 -9.42
N LEU A 26 13.47 8.30 -8.41
CA LEU A 26 13.88 8.21 -7.01
C LEU A 26 14.75 6.98 -6.74
N GLU A 27 14.40 5.84 -7.29
CA GLU A 27 15.21 4.62 -7.21
C GLU A 27 16.59 4.83 -7.89
N GLN A 28 16.60 5.42 -9.09
CA GLN A 28 17.85 5.68 -9.83
C GLN A 28 18.81 6.60 -9.09
N ILE A 29 18.33 7.56 -8.31
CA ILE A 29 19.17 8.44 -7.47
C ILE A 29 19.53 7.81 -6.12
N GLY A 30 19.14 6.56 -5.88
CA GLY A 30 19.54 5.77 -4.72
C GLY A 30 18.62 5.86 -3.51
N CYS A 31 17.34 6.18 -3.69
CA CYS A 31 16.36 6.05 -2.62
C CYS A 31 16.16 4.57 -2.27
N VAL A 32 16.17 4.25 -0.99
CA VAL A 32 16.03 2.88 -0.47
C VAL A 32 14.58 2.43 -0.32
N ALA A 33 13.63 3.34 -0.50
CA ALA A 33 12.20 3.10 -0.54
C ALA A 33 11.50 4.23 -1.29
N VAL A 34 10.32 3.96 -1.86
CA VAL A 34 9.44 4.97 -2.43
C VAL A 34 8.13 5.04 -1.66
N MET A 35 7.60 6.26 -1.52
CA MET A 35 6.42 6.52 -0.69
C MET A 35 5.34 7.24 -1.51
N PRO A 36 4.52 6.52 -2.30
CA PRO A 36 3.40 7.12 -3.01
C PRO A 36 2.31 7.55 -2.03
N LEU A 37 1.63 8.67 -2.35
CA LEU A 37 0.47 9.13 -1.61
C LEU A 37 -0.77 8.32 -2.03
N ALA A 38 -1.60 7.91 -1.07
CA ALA A 38 -2.94 7.39 -1.32
C ALA A 38 -3.87 8.51 -1.80
N SER A 39 -3.85 9.64 -1.08
CA SER A 39 -4.54 10.89 -1.41
C SER A 39 -3.86 12.07 -0.70
N LEU A 40 -4.53 13.22 -0.63
CA LEU A 40 -3.99 14.41 0.02
C LEU A 40 -3.70 14.16 1.50
N ILE A 41 -2.60 14.73 1.99
CA ILE A 41 -2.17 14.61 3.39
C ILE A 41 -3.30 15.07 4.33
N GLY A 42 -3.67 14.22 5.28
CA GLY A 42 -4.69 14.51 6.28
C GLY A 42 -6.14 14.48 5.76
N SER A 43 -6.36 14.12 4.49
CA SER A 43 -7.71 14.12 3.90
C SER A 43 -8.58 12.93 4.34
N GLY A 44 -7.98 11.79 4.67
CA GLY A 44 -8.72 10.57 4.98
C GLY A 44 -9.54 10.02 3.80
N MET A 45 -9.23 10.42 2.57
CA MET A 45 -10.00 10.04 1.38
C MET A 45 -9.67 8.64 0.85
N GLY A 46 -8.71 7.96 1.47
CA GLY A 46 -8.27 6.63 1.07
C GLY A 46 -7.44 6.63 -0.22
N ILE A 47 -7.42 5.49 -0.90
CA ILE A 47 -6.64 5.30 -2.13
C ILE A 47 -7.47 5.73 -3.34
N LEU A 48 -7.25 6.95 -3.82
CA LEU A 48 -8.01 7.51 -4.94
C LEU A 48 -7.65 6.91 -6.29
N ASN A 49 -6.41 6.45 -6.46
CA ASN A 49 -5.95 5.87 -7.71
C ASN A 49 -5.20 4.55 -7.48
N PRO A 50 -5.93 3.46 -7.22
CA PRO A 50 -5.32 2.14 -7.01
C PRO A 50 -4.57 1.63 -8.24
N TRP A 51 -5.00 2.00 -9.44
CA TRP A 51 -4.33 1.63 -10.69
C TRP A 51 -2.91 2.20 -10.76
N ASN A 52 -2.74 3.50 -10.50
CA ASN A 52 -1.41 4.11 -10.49
C ASN A 52 -0.51 3.50 -9.41
N LEU A 53 -1.07 3.18 -8.25
CA LEU A 53 -0.35 2.52 -7.17
C LEU A 53 0.12 1.12 -7.58
N SER A 54 -0.74 0.31 -8.19
CA SER A 54 -0.36 -1.01 -8.72
C SER A 54 0.78 -0.92 -9.74
N LEU A 55 0.75 0.08 -10.65
CA LEU A 55 1.82 0.28 -11.63
C LEU A 55 3.15 0.69 -10.98
N ILE A 56 3.11 1.42 -9.86
CA ILE A 56 4.32 1.75 -9.10
C ILE A 56 4.89 0.49 -8.45
N ILE A 57 4.05 -0.29 -7.78
CA ILE A 57 4.43 -1.53 -7.10
C ILE A 57 5.03 -2.54 -8.08
N GLU A 58 4.37 -2.76 -9.21
CA GLU A 58 4.82 -3.73 -10.24
C GLU A 58 6.23 -3.44 -10.76
N GLN A 59 6.64 -2.18 -10.77
CA GLN A 59 7.92 -1.75 -11.34
C GLN A 59 8.97 -1.39 -10.31
N ALA A 60 8.59 -1.29 -9.04
CA ALA A 60 9.50 -0.93 -7.97
C ALA A 60 10.51 -2.06 -7.72
N THR A 61 11.76 -1.68 -7.52
CA THR A 61 12.86 -2.56 -7.10
C THR A 61 13.23 -2.36 -5.64
N VAL A 62 12.59 -1.37 -5.01
CA VAL A 62 12.73 -1.03 -3.59
C VAL A 62 11.36 -1.08 -2.91
N PRO A 63 11.30 -1.18 -1.57
CA PRO A 63 10.04 -1.18 -0.84
C PRO A 63 9.14 0.00 -1.17
N VAL A 64 7.83 -0.27 -1.32
CA VAL A 64 6.79 0.73 -1.57
C VAL A 64 5.94 0.88 -0.32
N LEU A 65 5.97 2.07 0.27
CA LEU A 65 5.22 2.40 1.47
C LEU A 65 4.14 3.43 1.12
N VAL A 66 2.87 3.08 1.25
CA VAL A 66 1.80 4.06 1.05
C VAL A 66 1.81 5.08 2.18
N ASP A 67 1.89 6.37 1.84
CA ASP A 67 1.87 7.49 2.79
C ASP A 67 0.69 8.39 2.50
N ALA A 68 0.16 9.02 3.53
CA ALA A 68 -0.89 10.04 3.50
C ALA A 68 -2.25 9.58 2.91
N GLY A 69 -3.29 10.25 3.33
CA GLY A 69 -4.64 10.07 2.82
C GLY A 69 -5.40 8.84 3.32
N VAL A 70 -4.73 7.89 3.97
CA VAL A 70 -5.39 6.75 4.62
C VAL A 70 -6.29 7.28 5.74
N GLY A 71 -7.57 6.92 5.70
CA GLY A 71 -8.58 7.42 6.65
C GLY A 71 -9.10 6.35 7.61
N THR A 72 -9.09 5.08 7.21
CA THR A 72 -9.64 3.98 8.00
C THR A 72 -8.97 2.64 7.67
N ALA A 73 -9.31 1.61 8.44
CA ALA A 73 -8.74 0.27 8.34
C ALA A 73 -8.88 -0.34 6.94
N SER A 74 -10.01 -0.14 6.24
CA SER A 74 -10.20 -0.65 4.88
C SER A 74 -9.20 -0.07 3.88
N ASP A 75 -8.80 1.19 4.03
CA ASP A 75 -7.81 1.80 3.14
C ASP A 75 -6.44 1.15 3.32
N ALA A 76 -6.07 0.84 4.57
CA ALA A 76 -4.83 0.14 4.88
C ALA A 76 -4.85 -1.29 4.32
N ALA A 77 -5.96 -2.02 4.46
CA ALA A 77 -6.12 -3.35 3.87
C ALA A 77 -5.98 -3.31 2.35
N ILE A 78 -6.65 -2.37 1.67
CA ILE A 78 -6.57 -2.20 0.21
C ILE A 78 -5.13 -1.93 -0.22
N ALA A 79 -4.39 -1.06 0.48
CA ALA A 79 -2.98 -0.80 0.18
C ALA A 79 -2.15 -2.08 0.20
N MET A 80 -2.31 -2.88 1.25
CA MET A 80 -1.58 -4.14 1.41
C MET A 80 -2.03 -5.20 0.39
N GLU A 81 -3.32 -5.28 0.06
CA GLU A 81 -3.86 -6.17 -0.99
C GLU A 81 -3.33 -5.83 -2.39
N LEU A 82 -3.00 -4.56 -2.64
CA LEU A 82 -2.36 -4.13 -3.88
C LEU A 82 -0.88 -4.55 -3.95
N GLY A 83 -0.28 -4.96 -2.84
CA GLY A 83 1.09 -5.45 -2.77
C GLY A 83 2.10 -4.44 -2.22
N CYS A 84 1.66 -3.38 -1.55
CA CYS A 84 2.57 -2.50 -0.82
C CYS A 84 3.31 -3.26 0.29
N ASP A 85 4.52 -2.80 0.61
CA ASP A 85 5.33 -3.35 1.69
C ASP A 85 4.94 -2.80 3.06
N GLY A 86 4.22 -1.68 3.08
CA GLY A 86 3.72 -1.08 4.30
C GLY A 86 2.85 0.15 4.07
N VAL A 87 2.28 0.64 5.16
CA VAL A 87 1.44 1.84 5.17
C VAL A 87 1.92 2.75 6.30
N LEU A 88 2.24 4.00 5.97
CA LEU A 88 2.52 5.04 6.95
C LEU A 88 1.23 5.80 7.25
N MET A 89 0.82 5.82 8.51
CA MET A 89 -0.42 6.45 8.93
C MET A 89 -0.23 7.20 10.26
N ASN A 90 -0.83 8.36 10.36
CA ASN A 90 -0.82 9.17 11.58
C ASN A 90 -2.22 9.76 11.84
N THR A 91 -2.67 10.70 11.01
CA THR A 91 -3.90 11.46 11.21
C THR A 91 -5.14 10.60 11.36
N ALA A 92 -5.23 9.50 10.61
CA ALA A 92 -6.34 8.55 10.70
C ALA A 92 -6.47 7.92 12.09
N ILE A 93 -5.36 7.72 12.78
CA ILE A 93 -5.33 7.18 14.14
C ILE A 93 -5.56 8.30 15.13
N ALA A 94 -4.76 9.38 15.08
CA ALA A 94 -4.80 10.47 16.06
C ALA A 94 -6.13 11.24 16.03
N GLY A 95 -6.76 11.39 14.86
CA GLY A 95 -8.03 12.08 14.69
C GLY A 95 -9.27 11.20 14.89
N ALA A 96 -9.12 9.90 15.16
CA ALA A 96 -10.25 9.03 15.42
C ALA A 96 -10.90 9.35 16.78
N ARG A 97 -12.20 9.06 16.93
CA ARG A 97 -12.91 9.20 18.22
C ARG A 97 -12.30 8.31 19.32
N ASP A 98 -11.77 7.15 18.93
CA ASP A 98 -11.05 6.23 19.80
C ASP A 98 -9.73 5.84 19.08
N PRO A 99 -8.64 6.59 19.32
CA PRO A 99 -7.35 6.36 18.66
C PRO A 99 -6.76 4.97 18.93
N VAL A 100 -6.95 4.45 20.14
CA VAL A 100 -6.40 3.13 20.53
C VAL A 100 -7.11 2.02 19.75
N ARG A 101 -8.43 2.09 19.67
CA ARG A 101 -9.23 1.15 18.87
C ARG A 101 -8.90 1.27 17.38
N MET A 102 -8.73 2.49 16.87
CA MET A 102 -8.35 2.70 15.47
C MET A 102 -6.94 2.14 15.18
N ALA A 103 -5.97 2.36 16.04
CA ALA A 103 -4.62 1.79 15.89
C ALA A 103 -4.66 0.26 15.83
N ARG A 104 -5.48 -0.37 16.71
CA ARG A 104 -5.70 -1.81 16.67
C ARG A 104 -6.35 -2.28 15.37
N ALA A 105 -7.38 -1.58 14.89
CA ALA A 105 -8.04 -1.89 13.63
C ALA A 105 -7.10 -1.77 12.44
N MET A 106 -6.28 -0.71 12.40
CA MET A 106 -5.27 -0.50 11.36
C MET A 106 -4.24 -1.62 11.32
N ARG A 107 -3.73 -2.05 12.49
CA ARG A 107 -2.80 -3.19 12.58
C ARG A 107 -3.41 -4.45 11.97
N LEU A 108 -4.62 -4.81 12.39
CA LEU A 108 -5.32 -5.99 11.88
C LEU A 108 -5.59 -5.90 10.37
N ALA A 109 -5.89 -4.71 9.86
CA ALA A 109 -6.11 -4.47 8.44
C ALA A 109 -4.84 -4.64 7.61
N VAL A 110 -3.70 -4.16 8.09
CA VAL A 110 -2.38 -4.37 7.45
C VAL A 110 -2.05 -5.86 7.40
N GLU A 111 -2.20 -6.57 8.51
CA GLU A 111 -1.97 -8.02 8.60
C GLU A 111 -2.89 -8.75 7.61
N ALA A 112 -4.21 -8.51 7.66
CA ALA A 112 -5.19 -9.16 6.79
C ALA A 112 -4.96 -8.87 5.30
N GLY A 113 -4.66 -7.62 4.94
CA GLY A 113 -4.39 -7.26 3.56
C GLY A 113 -3.12 -7.92 3.02
N ARG A 114 -2.08 -8.06 3.85
CA ARG A 114 -0.86 -8.77 3.47
C ARG A 114 -1.11 -10.26 3.24
N GLU A 115 -1.86 -10.91 4.13
CA GLU A 115 -2.24 -12.31 3.97
C GLU A 115 -3.09 -12.53 2.71
N ALA A 116 -4.04 -11.64 2.44
CA ALA A 116 -4.88 -11.69 1.23
C ALA A 116 -4.04 -11.55 -0.04
N TYR A 117 -3.05 -10.65 -0.05
CA TYR A 117 -2.11 -10.49 -1.16
C TYR A 117 -1.30 -11.76 -1.40
N LEU A 118 -0.73 -12.34 -0.34
CA LEU A 118 0.09 -13.56 -0.42
C LEU A 118 -0.73 -14.79 -0.82
N ALA A 119 -1.97 -14.89 -0.36
CA ALA A 119 -2.90 -15.96 -0.75
C ALA A 119 -3.31 -15.88 -2.23
N GLY A 120 -3.29 -14.70 -2.81
CA GLY A 120 -3.71 -14.45 -4.19
C GLY A 120 -5.23 -14.36 -4.34
N ARG A 121 -5.66 -13.33 -5.06
CA ARG A 121 -7.07 -13.08 -5.36
C ARG A 121 -7.58 -14.01 -6.45
N ILE A 122 -8.82 -14.51 -6.34
CA ILE A 122 -9.47 -15.21 -7.45
C ILE A 122 -9.62 -14.28 -8.66
N PRO A 123 -9.54 -14.80 -9.90
CA PRO A 123 -9.74 -13.99 -11.10
C PRO A 123 -11.10 -13.31 -11.12
N LYS A 124 -11.12 -12.02 -11.47
CA LYS A 124 -12.37 -11.29 -11.72
C LYS A 124 -13.07 -11.87 -12.95
N ARG A 125 -14.39 -12.05 -12.89
CA ARG A 125 -15.22 -12.54 -13.99
C ARG A 125 -16.38 -11.59 -14.22
N PHE A 126 -16.76 -11.39 -15.49
CA PHE A 126 -17.92 -10.56 -15.83
C PHE A 126 -19.25 -11.27 -15.55
N ALA A 127 -19.28 -12.61 -15.61
CA ALA A 127 -20.47 -13.40 -15.36
C ALA A 127 -20.33 -14.22 -14.08
N ALA A 128 -21.46 -14.53 -13.47
CA ALA A 128 -21.54 -15.44 -12.35
C ALA A 128 -21.00 -16.83 -12.75
N SER A 129 -20.28 -17.46 -11.83
CA SER A 129 -19.80 -18.82 -11.95
C SER A 129 -20.26 -19.60 -10.74
N PRO A 130 -20.99 -20.74 -10.88
CA PRO A 130 -21.42 -21.52 -9.75
C PRO A 130 -20.26 -21.93 -8.86
N SER A 131 -20.40 -21.73 -7.55
CA SER A 131 -19.44 -22.19 -6.56
C SER A 131 -19.70 -23.61 -6.08
N SER A 132 -20.91 -24.13 -6.35
CA SER A 132 -21.33 -25.50 -6.02
C SER A 132 -21.29 -26.38 -7.25
N PRO A 133 -21.01 -27.71 -7.10
CA PRO A 133 -21.09 -28.66 -8.23
C PRO A 133 -22.46 -28.61 -8.89
N MET A 134 -22.48 -28.54 -10.22
CA MET A 134 -23.71 -28.52 -11.02
C MET A 134 -24.27 -29.94 -11.27
N ALA A 135 -23.47 -30.98 -11.05
CA ALA A 135 -23.89 -32.37 -11.20
C ALA A 135 -24.97 -32.74 -10.16
N GLY A 136 -26.07 -33.33 -10.64
CA GLY A 136 -27.18 -33.76 -9.78
C GLY A 136 -28.29 -32.72 -9.53
N ARG A 137 -28.26 -31.55 -10.21
CA ARG A 137 -29.41 -30.63 -10.19
C ARG A 137 -30.50 -31.15 -11.10
N ILE A 138 -31.73 -31.27 -10.55
CA ILE A 138 -32.94 -31.53 -11.31
C ILE A 138 -33.23 -30.30 -12.17
N ALA A 139 -33.37 -30.47 -13.47
CA ALA A 139 -33.70 -29.41 -14.42
C ALA A 139 -35.14 -28.92 -14.24
#